data_0ac9bed40e4ae8318ac3c6955e1c24cc
#
_entry.id   0ac9bed40e4ae8318ac3c6955e1c24cc
#
_cell.length_a   1.000
_cell.length_b   1.000
_cell.length_c   1.000
_cell.angle_alpha   90.00
_cell.angle_beta   90.00
_cell.angle_gamma   90.00
#
_symmetry.space_group_name_H-M   'P 1'
#
loop_
_entity.id
_entity.type
_entity.pdbx_description
1 polymer ?
#
loop_
_entity_poly.entity_id
_entity_poly.type
_entity_poly.pdbx_seq_one_letter_code
_entity_poly.pdbx_strand_id
1 'polypeptide(L)'
;DPIFIFGWFGLPAMGLEGAAWAVFISRIVLCVVTFYVLIKQEDLIDFSKRTLAGVMHSWRSILAVGLPATATNLIGPISTAIIVSLLAGYGKEAVAGFGIASRVEALSVIPLFALSASIGPFVGQNSGAGEKVRANQGMLVSFLWSMVWGLFVAIIFFLFSDSIGALFDDDPLVTEYTKLYLTLVPFSYGA
;
A
#
# COMPACT_ATOMS: atom_id res chain seq x y z
N ASP A 1 -15.90 -9.26 -3.04
CA ASP A 1 -16.44 -9.07 -1.69
C ASP A 1 -17.97 -8.84 -1.69
N PRO A 2 -18.57 -7.91 -2.48
CA PRO A 2 -20.02 -7.62 -2.41
C PRO A 2 -20.92 -8.84 -2.60
N ILE A 3 -20.54 -9.76 -3.46
CA ILE A 3 -21.31 -10.98 -3.77
C ILE A 3 -21.57 -11.82 -2.52
N PHE A 4 -20.56 -12.04 -1.68
CA PHE A 4 -20.68 -12.85 -0.45
C PHE A 4 -21.24 -12.05 0.72
N ILE A 5 -20.98 -10.73 0.77
CA ILE A 5 -21.49 -9.86 1.83
C ILE A 5 -23.00 -9.70 1.69
N PHE A 6 -23.48 -9.36 0.49
CA PHE A 6 -24.87 -9.02 0.22
C PHE A 6 -25.70 -10.18 -0.36
N GLY A 7 -25.07 -11.33 -0.64
CA GLY A 7 -25.78 -12.51 -1.15
C GLY A 7 -26.24 -12.38 -2.59
N TRP A 8 -25.47 -11.73 -3.47
CA TRP A 8 -25.81 -11.62 -4.88
C TRP A 8 -25.65 -12.95 -5.61
N PHE A 9 -26.35 -13.12 -6.74
CA PHE A 9 -26.34 -14.34 -7.56
C PHE A 9 -26.88 -15.60 -6.85
N GLY A 10 -27.78 -15.45 -5.88
CA GLY A 10 -28.43 -16.58 -5.20
C GLY A 10 -27.65 -17.21 -4.05
N LEU A 11 -26.55 -16.57 -3.63
CA LEU A 11 -25.83 -16.95 -2.43
C LEU A 11 -26.50 -16.32 -1.18
N PRO A 12 -26.41 -16.98 -0.01
CA PRO A 12 -26.90 -16.37 1.22
C PRO A 12 -26.06 -15.14 1.59
N ALA A 13 -26.68 -14.09 2.11
CA ALA A 13 -26.00 -12.92 2.63
C ALA A 13 -25.23 -13.32 3.91
N MET A 14 -23.90 -13.39 3.83
CA MET A 14 -23.04 -13.87 4.92
C MET A 14 -22.41 -12.73 5.73
N GLY A 15 -22.65 -11.47 5.37
CA GLY A 15 -22.10 -10.32 6.08
C GLY A 15 -20.57 -10.37 6.22
N LEU A 16 -20.08 -10.25 7.46
CA LEU A 16 -18.64 -10.23 7.74
C LEU A 16 -17.94 -11.58 7.43
N GLU A 17 -18.62 -12.70 7.63
CA GLU A 17 -18.08 -14.02 7.25
C GLU A 17 -17.93 -14.13 5.73
N GLY A 18 -18.87 -13.58 4.97
CA GLY A 18 -18.81 -13.49 3.51
C GLY A 18 -17.60 -12.69 3.03
N ALA A 19 -17.25 -11.58 3.70
CA ALA A 19 -16.05 -10.82 3.42
C ALA A 19 -14.77 -11.66 3.64
N ALA A 20 -14.70 -12.41 4.73
CA ALA A 20 -13.57 -13.29 5.03
C ALA A 20 -13.41 -14.40 3.98
N TRP A 21 -14.50 -15.04 3.57
CA TRP A 21 -14.48 -16.06 2.50
C TRP A 21 -14.06 -15.47 1.15
N ALA A 22 -14.53 -14.29 0.81
CA ALA A 22 -14.13 -13.63 -0.44
C ALA A 22 -12.62 -13.35 -0.49
N VAL A 23 -12.04 -12.86 0.60
CA VAL A 23 -10.59 -12.65 0.70
C VAL A 23 -9.83 -13.96 0.61
N PHE A 24 -10.28 -15.01 1.32
CA PHE A 24 -9.64 -16.31 1.30
C PHE A 24 -9.61 -16.94 -0.08
N ILE A 25 -10.76 -16.97 -0.78
CA ILE A 25 -10.87 -17.49 -2.14
C ILE A 25 -9.98 -16.68 -3.09
N SER A 26 -9.98 -15.34 -3.00
CA SER A 26 -9.13 -14.49 -3.82
C SER A 26 -7.65 -14.81 -3.65
N ARG A 27 -7.20 -15.10 -2.42
CA ARG A 27 -5.82 -15.50 -2.13
C ARG A 27 -5.47 -16.86 -2.73
N ILE A 28 -6.40 -17.83 -2.67
CA ILE A 28 -6.20 -19.15 -3.31
C ILE A 28 -6.08 -18.98 -4.83
N VAL A 29 -6.99 -18.25 -5.45
CA VAL A 29 -6.96 -18.01 -6.91
C VAL A 29 -5.65 -17.34 -7.30
N LEU A 30 -5.26 -16.28 -6.59
CA LEU A 30 -3.98 -15.60 -6.83
C LEU A 30 -2.80 -16.56 -6.72
N CYS A 31 -2.76 -17.40 -5.69
CA CYS A 31 -1.71 -18.40 -5.47
C CYS A 31 -1.64 -19.38 -6.65
N VAL A 32 -2.76 -19.96 -7.05
CA VAL A 32 -2.83 -20.93 -8.17
C VAL A 32 -2.37 -20.29 -9.48
N VAL A 33 -2.86 -19.08 -9.79
CA VAL A 33 -2.47 -18.36 -11.01
C VAL A 33 -0.98 -18.04 -11.00
N THR A 34 -0.45 -17.55 -9.87
CA THR A 34 0.97 -17.23 -9.72
C THR A 34 1.84 -18.47 -9.93
N PHE A 35 1.50 -19.59 -9.29
CA PHE A 35 2.23 -20.85 -9.49
C PHE A 35 2.14 -21.36 -10.94
N TYR A 36 0.97 -21.23 -11.56
CA TYR A 36 0.81 -21.61 -12.98
C TYR A 36 1.75 -20.80 -13.89
N VAL A 37 1.80 -19.48 -13.71
CA VAL A 37 2.68 -18.59 -14.47
C VAL A 37 4.15 -18.94 -14.23
N LEU A 38 4.57 -19.07 -12.96
CA LEU A 38 5.95 -19.38 -12.61
C LEU A 38 6.46 -20.72 -13.16
N ILE A 39 5.57 -21.73 -13.24
CA ILE A 39 5.95 -23.06 -13.72
C ILE A 39 5.85 -23.18 -15.24
N LYS A 40 4.79 -22.59 -15.83
CA LYS A 40 4.47 -22.85 -17.26
C LYS A 40 4.94 -21.76 -18.20
N GLN A 41 5.01 -20.51 -17.76
CA GLN A 41 5.38 -19.38 -18.62
C GLN A 41 6.81 -18.92 -18.40
N GLU A 42 7.23 -18.83 -17.15
CA GLU A 42 8.53 -18.27 -16.79
C GLU A 42 9.62 -19.33 -16.52
N ASP A 43 9.22 -20.60 -16.37
CA ASP A 43 10.13 -21.74 -16.08
C ASP A 43 11.12 -21.45 -14.91
N LEU A 44 10.64 -20.69 -13.91
CA LEU A 44 11.45 -20.21 -12.78
C LEU A 44 11.58 -21.23 -11.66
N ILE A 45 10.78 -22.31 -11.68
CA ILE A 45 10.79 -23.34 -10.65
C ILE A 45 11.57 -24.56 -11.15
N ASP A 46 12.78 -24.68 -10.63
CA ASP A 46 13.64 -25.84 -10.90
C ASP A 46 13.61 -26.80 -9.69
N PHE A 47 13.17 -28.04 -9.94
CA PHE A 47 13.12 -29.14 -8.96
C PHE A 47 14.37 -30.03 -8.99
N SER A 48 15.42 -29.66 -9.71
CA SER A 48 16.65 -30.42 -9.79
C SER A 48 17.31 -30.60 -8.40
N LYS A 49 18.12 -31.65 -8.26
CA LYS A 49 18.80 -31.98 -6.99
C LYS A 49 19.69 -30.81 -6.54
N ARG A 50 19.31 -30.15 -5.45
CA ARG A 50 20.08 -29.07 -4.84
C ARG A 50 20.87 -29.56 -3.66
N THR A 51 22.12 -29.11 -3.54
CA THR A 51 22.93 -29.34 -2.36
C THR A 51 22.49 -28.41 -1.23
N LEU A 52 22.54 -28.88 0.02
CA LEU A 52 22.24 -28.05 1.20
C LEU A 52 23.08 -26.77 1.25
N ALA A 53 24.33 -26.85 0.84
CA ALA A 53 25.23 -25.67 0.73
C ALA A 53 24.71 -24.62 -0.26
N GLY A 54 24.18 -25.04 -1.42
CA GLY A 54 23.55 -24.13 -2.41
C GLY A 54 22.29 -23.47 -1.88
N VAL A 55 21.46 -24.22 -1.16
CA VAL A 55 20.26 -23.69 -0.50
C VAL A 55 20.62 -22.64 0.54
N MET A 56 21.59 -22.92 1.40
CA MET A 56 22.04 -21.98 2.43
C MET A 56 22.64 -20.70 1.81
N HIS A 57 23.41 -20.83 0.73
CA HIS A 57 23.94 -19.67 0.01
C HIS A 57 22.80 -18.79 -0.56
N SER A 58 21.80 -19.41 -1.20
CA SER A 58 20.60 -18.69 -1.71
C SER A 58 19.85 -17.99 -0.58
N TRP A 59 19.60 -18.67 0.54
CA TRP A 59 18.96 -18.08 1.71
C TRP A 59 19.73 -16.86 2.24
N ARG A 60 21.05 -16.96 2.35
CA ARG A 60 21.88 -15.84 2.79
C ARG A 60 21.74 -14.64 1.85
N SER A 61 21.75 -14.86 0.54
CA SER A 61 21.57 -13.81 -0.45
C SER A 61 20.19 -13.15 -0.37
N ILE A 62 19.13 -13.95 -0.21
CA ILE A 62 17.75 -13.46 -0.04
C ILE A 62 17.63 -12.66 1.25
N LEU A 63 18.16 -13.16 2.37
CA LEU A 63 18.07 -12.50 3.67
C LEU A 63 18.92 -11.22 3.72
N ALA A 64 20.04 -11.17 3.02
CA ALA A 64 20.88 -9.97 2.95
C ALA A 64 20.14 -8.75 2.37
N VAL A 65 19.20 -8.98 1.44
CA VAL A 65 18.34 -7.94 0.87
C VAL A 65 16.99 -7.84 1.60
N GLY A 66 16.44 -8.98 1.94
CA GLY A 66 15.09 -9.07 2.55
C GLY A 66 15.03 -8.51 3.96
N LEU A 67 16.04 -8.72 4.81
CA LEU A 67 16.03 -8.20 6.18
C LEU A 67 16.03 -6.66 6.24
N PRO A 68 16.92 -5.95 5.53
CA PRO A 68 16.86 -4.48 5.48
C PRO A 68 15.53 -3.98 4.91
N ALA A 69 15.03 -4.60 3.84
CA ALA A 69 13.75 -4.23 3.23
C ALA A 69 12.57 -4.44 4.21
N THR A 70 12.58 -5.56 4.96
CA THR A 70 11.57 -5.82 5.99
C THR A 70 11.64 -4.78 7.11
N ALA A 71 12.85 -4.47 7.58
CA ALA A 71 13.04 -3.45 8.62
C ALA A 71 12.47 -2.09 8.19
N THR A 72 12.73 -1.67 6.95
CA THR A 72 12.17 -0.44 6.38
C THR A 72 10.64 -0.48 6.32
N ASN A 73 10.06 -1.60 5.88
CA ASN A 73 8.61 -1.76 5.78
C ASN A 73 7.90 -1.82 7.16
N LEU A 74 8.60 -2.19 8.23
CA LEU A 74 8.07 -2.20 9.60
C LEU A 74 7.97 -0.80 10.22
N ILE A 75 8.70 0.17 9.72
CA ILE A 75 8.67 1.54 10.25
C ILE A 75 7.25 2.11 10.21
N GLY A 76 6.53 1.96 9.10
CA GLY A 76 5.16 2.46 8.95
C GLY A 76 4.19 1.90 9.99
N PRO A 77 3.98 0.57 10.07
CA PRO A 77 3.09 -0.04 11.08
C PRO A 77 3.47 0.29 12.51
N ILE A 78 4.76 0.31 12.85
CA ILE A 78 5.24 0.66 14.20
C ILE A 78 4.93 2.12 14.51
N SER A 79 5.20 3.05 13.58
CA SER A 79 4.88 4.47 13.75
C SER A 79 3.39 4.67 13.94
N THR A 80 2.56 4.02 13.14
CA THR A 80 1.10 4.07 13.26
C THR A 80 0.64 3.55 14.63
N ALA A 81 1.20 2.44 15.11
CA ALA A 81 0.85 1.89 16.41
C ALA A 81 1.21 2.85 17.56
N ILE A 82 2.38 3.50 17.48
CA ILE A 82 2.80 4.52 18.46
C ILE A 82 1.85 5.72 18.41
N ILE A 83 1.55 6.25 17.23
CA ILE A 83 0.64 7.39 17.06
C ILE A 83 -0.74 7.07 17.65
N VAL A 84 -1.33 5.92 17.31
CA VAL A 84 -2.63 5.50 17.83
C VAL A 84 -2.60 5.36 19.36
N SER A 85 -1.51 4.80 19.91
CA SER A 85 -1.34 4.70 21.37
C SER A 85 -1.28 6.07 22.06
N LEU A 86 -0.62 7.05 21.46
CA LEU A 86 -0.57 8.43 21.96
C LEU A 86 -1.94 9.11 21.83
N LEU A 87 -2.62 8.94 20.69
CA LEU A 87 -3.94 9.52 20.44
C LEU A 87 -5.01 8.95 21.38
N ALA A 88 -4.87 7.72 21.83
CA ALA A 88 -5.78 7.11 22.80
C ALA A 88 -5.85 7.89 24.13
N GLY A 89 -4.78 8.63 24.47
CA GLY A 89 -4.76 9.54 25.63
C GLY A 89 -5.62 10.80 25.45
N TYR A 90 -5.98 11.16 24.21
CA TYR A 90 -6.83 12.31 23.88
C TYR A 90 -8.31 11.96 23.69
N GLY A 91 -8.64 10.68 23.79
CA GLY A 91 -10.01 10.19 23.67
C GLY A 91 -10.26 9.35 22.41
N LYS A 92 -11.41 8.71 22.39
CA LYS A 92 -11.82 7.82 21.28
C LYS A 92 -12.06 8.62 19.98
N GLU A 93 -12.46 9.86 20.09
CA GLU A 93 -12.73 10.77 18.97
C GLU A 93 -11.45 11.08 18.20
N ALA A 94 -10.33 11.28 18.89
CA ALA A 94 -9.02 11.50 18.26
C ALA A 94 -8.54 10.26 17.48
N VAL A 95 -8.74 9.06 18.05
CA VAL A 95 -8.41 7.79 17.38
C VAL A 95 -9.31 7.55 16.16
N ALA A 96 -10.60 7.86 16.28
CA ALA A 96 -11.57 7.73 15.17
C ALA A 96 -11.21 8.70 14.03
N GLY A 97 -10.96 9.98 14.34
CA GLY A 97 -10.55 10.97 13.35
C GLY A 97 -9.27 10.61 12.61
N PHE A 98 -8.25 10.13 13.33
CA PHE A 98 -7.03 9.59 12.74
C PHE A 98 -7.31 8.38 11.84
N GLY A 99 -8.19 7.48 12.27
CA GLY A 99 -8.57 6.29 11.51
C GLY A 99 -9.26 6.62 10.19
N ILE A 100 -10.15 7.62 10.16
CA ILE A 100 -10.80 8.13 8.96
C ILE A 100 -9.76 8.77 8.05
N ALA A 101 -8.98 9.70 8.58
CA ALA A 101 -8.00 10.45 7.82
C ALA A 101 -6.95 9.54 7.17
N SER A 102 -6.41 8.55 7.91
CA SER A 102 -5.44 7.60 7.36
C SER A 102 -6.01 6.71 6.26
N ARG A 103 -7.30 6.38 6.28
CA ARG A 103 -7.95 5.62 5.19
C ARG A 103 -8.09 6.48 3.93
N VAL A 104 -8.49 7.74 4.08
CA VAL A 104 -8.59 8.70 2.97
C VAL A 104 -7.19 8.96 2.39
N GLU A 105 -6.20 9.13 3.24
CA GLU A 105 -4.79 9.25 2.84
C GLU A 105 -4.33 8.03 2.06
N ALA A 106 -4.56 6.81 2.57
CA ALA A 106 -4.16 5.58 1.92
C ALA A 106 -4.71 5.46 0.49
N LEU A 107 -5.96 5.88 0.25
CA LEU A 107 -6.54 5.92 -1.09
C LEU A 107 -5.82 6.95 -1.98
N SER A 108 -5.45 8.09 -1.44
CA SER A 108 -4.83 9.18 -2.18
C SER A 108 -3.39 8.87 -2.60
N VAL A 109 -2.67 8.03 -1.86
CA VAL A 109 -1.28 7.66 -2.19
C VAL A 109 -1.17 6.42 -3.09
N ILE A 110 -2.28 5.75 -3.44
CA ILE A 110 -2.28 4.59 -4.36
C ILE A 110 -1.53 4.87 -5.67
N PRO A 111 -1.75 6.01 -6.37
CA PRO A 111 -1.03 6.30 -7.61
C PRO A 111 0.49 6.44 -7.41
N LEU A 112 0.93 6.94 -6.25
CA LEU A 112 2.35 7.05 -5.91
C LEU A 112 2.96 5.67 -5.67
N PHE A 113 2.25 4.76 -5.01
CA PHE A 113 2.69 3.37 -4.85
C PHE A 113 2.78 2.64 -6.20
N ALA A 114 1.81 2.85 -7.08
CA ALA A 114 1.85 2.28 -8.44
C ALA A 114 3.04 2.79 -9.24
N LEU A 115 3.33 4.09 -9.15
CA LEU A 115 4.48 4.71 -9.79
C LEU A 115 5.79 4.16 -9.21
N SER A 116 5.90 4.06 -7.90
CA SER A 116 7.06 3.50 -7.20
C SER A 116 7.32 2.04 -7.60
N ALA A 117 6.27 1.23 -7.71
CA ALA A 117 6.39 -0.16 -8.16
C ALA A 117 6.85 -0.28 -9.63
N SER A 118 6.50 0.69 -10.47
CA SER A 118 6.81 0.67 -11.91
C SER A 118 8.19 1.22 -12.22
N ILE A 119 8.66 2.23 -11.48
CA ILE A 119 9.93 2.92 -11.79
C ILE A 119 11.15 2.03 -11.55
N GLY A 120 11.13 1.15 -10.56
CA GLY A 120 12.23 0.22 -10.26
C GLY A 120 12.58 -0.68 -11.45
N PRO A 121 11.65 -1.48 -11.97
CA PRO A 121 11.85 -2.28 -13.18
C PRO A 121 12.24 -1.45 -14.40
N PHE A 122 11.62 -0.29 -14.60
CA PHE A 122 11.96 0.59 -15.73
C PHE A 122 13.43 1.04 -15.69
N VAL A 123 13.87 1.53 -14.52
CA VAL A 123 15.27 1.97 -14.34
C VAL A 123 16.23 0.79 -14.45
N GLY A 124 15.88 -0.36 -13.88
CA GLY A 124 16.69 -1.58 -13.95
C GLY A 124 16.92 -2.06 -15.37
N GLN A 125 15.84 -2.15 -16.17
CA GLN A 125 15.92 -2.58 -17.58
C GLN A 125 16.74 -1.60 -18.44
N ASN A 126 16.48 -0.29 -18.32
CA ASN A 126 17.21 0.70 -19.12
C ASN A 126 18.69 0.81 -18.69
N SER A 127 18.98 0.72 -17.40
CA SER A 127 20.37 0.71 -16.90
C SER A 127 21.11 -0.55 -17.35
N GLY A 128 20.47 -1.72 -17.32
CA GLY A 128 21.02 -2.98 -17.83
C GLY A 128 21.29 -2.97 -19.32
N ALA A 129 20.48 -2.24 -20.10
CA ALA A 129 20.68 -2.01 -21.53
C ALA A 129 21.72 -0.92 -21.85
N GLY A 130 22.31 -0.26 -20.85
CA GLY A 130 23.26 0.83 -21.03
C GLY A 130 22.61 2.20 -21.29
N GLU A 131 21.26 2.28 -21.34
CA GLU A 131 20.48 3.47 -21.62
C GLU A 131 20.30 4.38 -20.38
N LYS A 132 21.41 4.85 -19.83
CA LYS A 132 21.43 5.64 -18.58
C LYS A 132 20.65 6.96 -18.70
N VAL A 133 20.69 7.60 -19.86
CA VAL A 133 19.95 8.86 -20.10
C VAL A 133 18.44 8.61 -19.95
N ARG A 134 17.94 7.53 -20.55
CA ARG A 134 16.53 7.16 -20.48
C ARG A 134 16.12 6.76 -19.06
N ALA A 135 16.97 6.04 -18.34
CA ALA A 135 16.75 5.71 -16.93
C ALA A 135 16.61 6.97 -16.06
N ASN A 136 17.51 7.95 -16.22
CA ASN A 136 17.48 9.21 -15.49
C ASN A 136 16.25 10.07 -15.86
N GLN A 137 15.88 10.12 -17.14
CA GLN A 137 14.65 10.80 -17.56
C GLN A 137 13.41 10.17 -16.93
N GLY A 138 13.32 8.85 -16.87
CA GLY A 138 12.23 8.14 -16.21
C GLY A 138 12.13 8.51 -14.72
N MET A 139 13.26 8.54 -14.01
CA MET A 139 13.28 8.96 -12.60
C MET A 139 12.82 10.41 -12.43
N LEU A 140 13.32 11.33 -13.26
CA LEU A 140 12.93 12.74 -13.19
C LEU A 140 11.44 12.94 -13.45
N VAL A 141 10.90 12.30 -14.49
CA VAL A 141 9.47 12.37 -14.81
C VAL A 141 8.63 11.80 -13.66
N SER A 142 9.04 10.68 -13.08
CA SER A 142 8.35 10.08 -11.93
C SER A 142 8.37 10.98 -10.71
N PHE A 143 9.51 11.63 -10.44
CA PHE A 143 9.64 12.59 -9.36
C PHE A 143 8.72 13.81 -9.57
N LEU A 144 8.73 14.42 -10.75
CA LEU A 144 7.86 15.55 -11.08
C LEU A 144 6.38 15.16 -10.97
N TRP A 145 6.00 13.98 -11.45
CA TRP A 145 4.64 13.45 -11.31
C TRP A 145 4.23 13.29 -9.86
N SER A 146 5.13 12.75 -9.02
CA SER A 146 4.87 12.60 -7.58
C SER A 146 4.65 13.95 -6.89
N MET A 147 5.45 14.97 -7.24
CA MET A 147 5.27 16.32 -6.71
C MET A 147 3.94 16.94 -7.15
N VAL A 148 3.59 16.82 -8.43
CA VAL A 148 2.31 17.35 -8.96
C VAL A 148 1.13 16.64 -8.31
N TRP A 149 1.20 15.32 -8.19
CA TRP A 149 0.15 14.53 -7.53
C TRP A 149 0.02 14.89 -6.06
N GLY A 150 1.14 14.96 -5.32
CA GLY A 150 1.15 15.34 -3.90
C GLY A 150 0.55 16.72 -3.67
N LEU A 151 0.91 17.71 -4.51
CA LEU A 151 0.34 19.06 -4.46
C LEU A 151 -1.16 19.06 -4.76
N PHE A 152 -1.59 18.28 -5.75
CA PHE A 152 -3.00 18.14 -6.11
C PHE A 152 -3.82 17.57 -4.94
N VAL A 153 -3.32 16.50 -4.30
CA VAL A 153 -3.97 15.90 -3.14
C VAL A 153 -3.98 16.88 -1.95
N ALA A 154 -2.88 17.59 -1.71
CA ALA A 154 -2.82 18.59 -0.64
C ALA A 154 -3.86 19.70 -0.83
N ILE A 155 -4.04 20.19 -2.06
CA ILE A 155 -5.07 21.20 -2.37
C ILE A 155 -6.47 20.63 -2.12
N ILE A 156 -6.76 19.41 -2.57
CA ILE A 156 -8.05 18.76 -2.34
C ILE A 156 -8.32 18.63 -0.85
N PHE A 157 -7.37 18.14 -0.07
CA PHE A 157 -7.55 17.96 1.35
C PHE A 157 -7.72 19.30 2.07
N PHE A 158 -6.95 20.32 1.69
CA PHE A 158 -7.11 21.67 2.25
C PHE A 158 -8.50 22.25 2.00
N LEU A 159 -9.05 22.09 0.78
CA LEU A 159 -10.34 22.64 0.40
C LEU A 159 -11.54 21.84 0.93
N PHE A 160 -11.41 20.50 1.04
CA PHE A 160 -12.53 19.60 1.31
C PHE A 160 -12.43 18.84 2.62
N SER A 161 -11.45 19.14 3.49
CA SER A 161 -11.23 18.41 4.75
C SER A 161 -12.46 18.38 5.66
N ASP A 162 -13.22 19.47 5.75
CA ASP A 162 -14.47 19.53 6.53
C ASP A 162 -15.54 18.59 5.94
N SER A 163 -15.72 18.63 4.63
CA SER A 163 -16.69 17.77 3.93
C SER A 163 -16.32 16.30 4.01
N ILE A 164 -15.02 16.00 3.93
CA ILE A 164 -14.51 14.63 4.05
C ILE A 164 -14.79 14.08 5.45
N GLY A 165 -14.48 14.83 6.51
CA GLY A 165 -14.77 14.41 7.89
C GLY A 165 -16.25 14.12 8.11
N ALA A 166 -17.12 15.05 7.72
CA ALA A 166 -18.57 14.94 7.86
C ALA A 166 -19.20 13.81 7.03
N LEU A 167 -18.52 13.31 6.00
CA LEU A 167 -19.02 12.17 5.20
C LEU A 167 -18.90 10.84 5.95
N PHE A 168 -17.97 10.73 6.91
CA PHE A 168 -17.67 9.48 7.61
C PHE A 168 -18.22 9.44 9.03
N ASP A 169 -18.37 10.58 9.69
CA ASP A 169 -18.84 10.65 11.07
C ASP A 169 -19.56 11.98 11.33
N ASP A 170 -20.68 11.89 12.07
CA ASP A 170 -21.49 13.05 12.45
C ASP A 170 -20.96 13.76 13.72
N ASP A 171 -19.99 13.17 14.43
CA ASP A 171 -19.41 13.75 15.63
C ASP A 171 -18.48 14.93 15.26
N PRO A 172 -18.75 16.15 15.76
CA PRO A 172 -17.95 17.33 15.44
C PRO A 172 -16.48 17.20 15.85
N LEU A 173 -16.18 16.50 16.95
CA LEU A 173 -14.82 16.31 17.41
C LEU A 173 -14.05 15.35 16.47
N VAL A 174 -14.69 14.29 15.99
CA VAL A 174 -14.09 13.36 15.02
C VAL A 174 -13.79 14.11 13.73
N THR A 175 -14.71 14.93 13.25
CA THR A 175 -14.54 15.76 12.04
C THR A 175 -13.39 16.76 12.23
N GLU A 176 -13.27 17.40 13.40
CA GLU A 176 -12.19 18.34 13.72
C GLU A 176 -10.80 17.66 13.68
N TYR A 177 -10.65 16.49 14.31
CA TYR A 177 -9.40 15.73 14.27
C TYR A 177 -9.07 15.24 12.87
N THR A 178 -10.07 14.79 12.10
CA THR A 178 -9.91 14.40 10.69
C THR A 178 -9.41 15.58 9.87
N LYS A 179 -10.02 16.74 10.01
CA LYS A 179 -9.63 17.99 9.33
C LYS A 179 -8.19 18.37 9.67
N LEU A 180 -7.83 18.38 10.96
CA LEU A 180 -6.49 18.74 11.42
C LEU A 180 -5.44 17.84 10.73
N TYR A 181 -5.68 16.54 10.69
CA TYR A 181 -4.79 15.59 10.05
C TYR A 181 -4.67 15.85 8.54
N LEU A 182 -5.80 15.90 7.83
CA LEU A 182 -5.83 16.09 6.38
C LEU A 182 -5.29 17.45 5.94
N THR A 183 -5.28 18.44 6.81
CA THR A 183 -4.70 19.76 6.52
C THR A 183 -3.18 19.77 6.72
N LEU A 184 -2.67 19.08 7.72
CA LEU A 184 -1.24 19.14 8.07
C LEU A 184 -0.39 18.10 7.33
N VAL A 185 -0.84 16.85 7.26
CA VAL A 185 -0.03 15.72 6.76
C VAL A 185 0.31 15.82 5.28
N PRO A 186 -0.56 16.30 4.38
CA PRO A 186 -0.23 16.39 2.95
C PRO A 186 0.96 17.28 2.62
N PHE A 187 1.30 18.23 3.48
CA PHE A 187 2.52 19.03 3.29
C PHE A 187 3.81 18.20 3.38
N SER A 188 3.75 17.01 3.98
CA SER A 188 4.89 16.08 4.05
C SER A 188 5.05 15.19 2.80
N TYR A 189 4.07 15.16 1.88
CA TYR A 189 4.12 14.27 0.71
C TYR A 189 5.16 14.67 -0.35
N GLY A 190 5.74 15.83 -0.25
CA GLY A 190 6.77 16.33 -1.15
C GLY A 190 8.19 16.22 -0.59
N ALA A 191 8.35 15.72 0.64
CA ALA A 191 9.63 15.53 1.30
C ALA A 191 10.10 14.08 1.17
#